data_f17b24b2a840334be29a494dce1de228
#
_entry.id   f17b24b2a840334be29a494dce1de228
#
_cell.length_a   1.000
_cell.length_b   1.000
_cell.length_c   1.000
_cell.angle_alpha   90.00
_cell.angle_beta   90.00
_cell.angle_gamma   90.00
#
_symmetry.space_group_name_H-M   'P 1'
#
loop_
_entity.id
_entity.type
_entity.pdbx_description
1 polymer ?
#
loop_
_entity_poly.entity_id
_entity_poly.type
_entity_poly.pdbx_seq_one_letter_code
_entity_poly.pdbx_strand_id
1 'polypeptide(L)'
;MKILCVLYDNPKKGMPKKYPLTKLPVIKKYPNGQTLPTPKGRDFKPGTLLGCVSGELGLRKFLQKNGHKLVVTSDKDGKGCRADKELKDADIVISQPFWPYYLTREKMESAPNLKYAITAGIGSDHVDLQAAMDHNIDVYEVTYCNSRSVAEHIVMMIISLVRDYHNQHAIVNKGGWNIADAVHRSYDVEGMHIGTCLLYTSPSPRD
;
A
#
# COMPACT_ATOMS: atom_id res chain seq x y z
N MET A 1 13.97 -15.99 -15.95
CA MET A 1 13.28 -16.19 -14.67
C MET A 1 11.79 -15.97 -14.83
N LYS A 2 10.98 -16.68 -14.08
CA LYS A 2 9.54 -16.47 -13.98
C LYS A 2 9.22 -15.70 -12.70
N ILE A 3 8.52 -14.60 -12.82
CA ILE A 3 8.10 -13.75 -11.72
C ILE A 3 6.58 -13.83 -11.58
N LEU A 4 6.12 -14.27 -10.42
CA LEU A 4 4.72 -14.23 -10.03
C LEU A 4 4.46 -12.93 -9.26
N CYS A 5 3.51 -12.14 -9.70
CA CYS A 5 3.11 -10.91 -9.02
C CYS A 5 1.63 -11.00 -8.64
N VAL A 6 1.36 -10.97 -7.33
CA VAL A 6 0.00 -11.01 -6.80
C VAL A 6 -0.42 -9.59 -6.44
N LEU A 7 -1.36 -9.05 -7.20
CA LEU A 7 -1.86 -7.68 -7.07
C LEU A 7 -3.37 -7.68 -6.77
N TYR A 8 -3.88 -6.54 -6.34
CA TYR A 8 -5.32 -6.30 -6.28
C TYR A 8 -5.98 -6.59 -7.63
N ASP A 9 -7.22 -7.03 -7.58
CA ASP A 9 -8.05 -7.07 -8.78
C ASP A 9 -8.24 -5.64 -9.33
N ASN A 10 -8.54 -5.56 -10.61
CA ASN A 10 -8.76 -4.28 -11.27
C ASN A 10 -9.84 -3.49 -10.50
N PRO A 11 -9.57 -2.26 -10.04
CA PRO A 11 -10.53 -1.46 -9.29
C PRO A 11 -11.88 -1.28 -9.99
N LYS A 12 -11.90 -1.36 -11.32
CA LYS A 12 -13.15 -1.32 -12.12
C LYS A 12 -14.05 -2.53 -11.89
N LYS A 13 -13.49 -3.66 -11.47
CA LYS A 13 -14.24 -4.90 -11.21
C LYS A 13 -14.51 -5.14 -9.75
N GLY A 14 -13.58 -4.81 -8.87
CA GLY A 14 -13.63 -5.13 -7.44
C GLY A 14 -14.21 -4.04 -6.54
N MET A 15 -14.23 -2.78 -7.00
CA MET A 15 -14.77 -1.68 -6.20
C MET A 15 -16.30 -1.62 -6.26
N PRO A 16 -16.96 -1.39 -5.11
CA PRO A 16 -18.40 -1.13 -5.11
C PRO A 16 -18.75 0.02 -6.05
N LYS A 17 -19.81 -0.14 -6.85
CA LYS A 17 -20.27 0.88 -7.83
C LYS A 17 -20.47 2.28 -7.25
N LYS A 18 -20.69 2.38 -5.94
CA LYS A 18 -20.87 3.65 -5.19
C LYS A 18 -19.57 4.44 -4.94
N TYR A 19 -18.40 3.90 -5.28
CA TYR A 19 -17.12 4.62 -5.20
C TYR A 19 -16.51 4.77 -6.60
N PRO A 20 -17.07 5.64 -7.45
CA PRO A 20 -16.54 5.83 -8.80
C PRO A 20 -15.27 6.67 -8.76
N LEU A 21 -14.13 6.03 -8.55
CA LEU A 21 -12.80 6.69 -8.57
C LEU A 21 -12.53 7.44 -9.87
N THR A 22 -13.16 7.01 -10.97
CA THR A 22 -13.08 7.67 -12.26
C THR A 22 -13.67 9.08 -12.28
N LYS A 23 -14.46 9.44 -11.25
CA LYS A 23 -15.06 10.80 -11.11
C LYS A 23 -14.29 11.70 -10.16
N LEU A 24 -13.25 11.20 -9.49
CA LEU A 24 -12.42 12.07 -8.66
C LEU A 24 -11.65 13.04 -9.57
N PRO A 25 -11.64 14.33 -9.23
CA PRO A 25 -10.90 15.31 -10.00
C PRO A 25 -9.42 14.99 -9.95
N VAL A 26 -8.78 14.99 -11.12
CA VAL A 26 -7.33 14.83 -11.20
C VAL A 26 -6.68 16.16 -10.83
N ILE A 27 -5.98 16.20 -9.72
CA ILE A 27 -5.19 17.37 -9.33
C ILE A 27 -3.91 17.37 -10.17
N LYS A 28 -3.87 18.25 -11.17
CA LYS A 28 -2.70 18.39 -12.05
C LYS A 28 -1.59 19.25 -11.44
N LYS A 29 -1.95 20.20 -10.59
CA LYS A 29 -1.04 21.09 -9.86
C LYS A 29 -1.59 21.37 -8.49
N TYR A 30 -0.72 21.38 -7.49
CA TYR A 30 -1.07 21.95 -6.19
C TYR A 30 -1.06 23.48 -6.22
N PRO A 31 -1.80 24.15 -5.31
CA PRO A 31 -1.86 25.62 -5.26
C PRO A 31 -0.50 26.31 -5.15
N ASN A 32 0.47 25.67 -4.52
CA ASN A 32 1.86 26.15 -4.36
C ASN A 32 2.78 25.87 -5.56
N GLY A 33 2.23 25.44 -6.69
CA GLY A 33 3.01 25.10 -7.89
C GLY A 33 3.70 23.74 -7.84
N GLN A 34 3.59 22.99 -6.74
CA GLN A 34 4.10 21.62 -6.69
C GLN A 34 3.36 20.74 -7.69
N THR A 35 4.10 19.88 -8.35
CA THR A 35 3.53 18.80 -9.17
C THR A 35 3.68 17.48 -8.44
N LEU A 36 2.73 16.58 -8.63
CA LEU A 36 2.90 15.21 -8.19
C LEU A 36 4.18 14.66 -8.81
N PRO A 37 5.08 14.04 -8.01
CA PRO A 37 6.29 13.46 -8.56
C PRO A 37 5.90 12.36 -9.56
N THR A 38 6.12 12.66 -10.84
CA THR A 38 5.91 11.69 -11.91
C THR A 38 7.27 11.10 -12.24
N PRO A 39 7.52 9.83 -11.97
CA PRO A 39 8.77 9.20 -12.36
C PRO A 39 8.92 9.28 -13.87
N LYS A 40 10.00 9.92 -14.36
CA LYS A 40 10.32 9.98 -15.78
C LYS A 40 10.38 8.55 -16.36
N GLY A 41 9.70 8.33 -17.49
CA GLY A 41 9.77 7.07 -18.23
C GLY A 41 8.79 5.97 -17.76
N ARG A 42 7.84 6.28 -16.88
CA ARG A 42 6.77 5.36 -16.49
C ARG A 42 5.43 5.79 -17.05
N ASP A 43 4.61 4.83 -17.46
CA ASP A 43 3.22 5.04 -17.90
C ASP A 43 2.30 5.37 -16.71
N PHE A 44 2.71 6.33 -15.89
CA PHE A 44 1.99 6.77 -14.71
C PHE A 44 1.19 8.02 -15.03
N LYS A 45 -0.13 7.94 -14.87
CA LYS A 45 -1.02 9.09 -15.00
C LYS A 45 -1.34 9.60 -13.59
N PRO A 46 -1.09 10.88 -13.28
CA PRO A 46 -1.50 11.47 -12.00
C PRO A 46 -3.00 11.23 -11.75
N GLY A 47 -3.35 10.90 -10.51
CA GLY A 47 -4.73 10.58 -10.13
C GLY A 47 -5.16 9.13 -10.35
N THR A 48 -4.27 8.27 -10.87
CA THR A 48 -4.52 6.83 -11.02
C THR A 48 -3.74 6.00 -9.99
N LEU A 49 -3.59 6.52 -8.78
CA LEU A 49 -2.81 5.85 -7.71
C LEU A 49 -3.28 4.42 -7.41
N LEU A 50 -4.59 4.16 -7.49
CA LEU A 50 -5.10 2.81 -7.34
C LEU A 50 -4.68 1.89 -8.51
N GLY A 51 -4.46 2.45 -9.68
CA GLY A 51 -3.83 1.73 -10.78
C GLY A 51 -2.38 1.31 -10.47
N CYS A 52 -1.70 1.98 -9.53
CA CYS A 52 -0.37 1.59 -9.08
C CYS A 52 -0.40 0.32 -8.21
N VAL A 53 -1.47 0.08 -7.48
CA VAL A 53 -1.63 -1.10 -6.61
C VAL A 53 -2.09 -2.32 -7.40
N SER A 54 -2.90 -2.11 -8.44
CA SER A 54 -3.40 -3.13 -9.35
C SER A 54 -2.70 -3.16 -10.71
N GLY A 55 -1.91 -2.14 -11.01
CA GLY A 55 -1.18 -1.98 -12.27
C GLY A 55 0.29 -2.37 -12.14
N GLU A 56 0.88 -2.71 -13.25
CA GLU A 56 2.25 -3.20 -13.34
C GLU A 56 3.29 -2.07 -13.44
N LEU A 57 2.87 -0.83 -13.59
CA LEU A 57 3.73 0.37 -13.68
C LEU A 57 4.92 0.24 -14.66
N GLY A 58 4.73 -0.45 -15.77
CA GLY A 58 5.79 -0.70 -16.74
C GLY A 58 6.72 -1.87 -16.38
N LEU A 59 6.51 -2.54 -15.25
CA LEU A 59 7.32 -3.68 -14.82
C LEU A 59 7.34 -4.79 -15.87
N ARG A 60 6.21 -5.08 -16.52
CA ARG A 60 6.12 -6.07 -17.59
C ARG A 60 7.05 -5.75 -18.74
N LYS A 61 7.02 -4.50 -19.23
CA LYS A 61 7.90 -4.08 -20.34
C LYS A 61 9.37 -4.22 -19.98
N PHE A 62 9.72 -3.82 -18.75
CA PHE A 62 11.08 -3.92 -18.24
C PHE A 62 11.53 -5.38 -18.15
N LEU A 63 10.73 -6.25 -17.54
CA LEU A 63 11.07 -7.66 -17.37
C LEU A 63 11.15 -8.41 -18.69
N GLN A 64 10.19 -8.20 -19.59
CA GLN A 64 10.20 -8.83 -20.92
C GLN A 64 11.41 -8.40 -21.76
N LYS A 65 11.80 -7.13 -21.69
CA LYS A 65 13.00 -6.64 -22.38
C LYS A 65 14.27 -7.35 -21.88
N ASN A 66 14.26 -7.78 -20.63
CA ASN A 66 15.39 -8.49 -20.01
C ASN A 66 15.21 -10.03 -20.04
N GLY A 67 14.32 -10.54 -20.88
CA GLY A 67 14.12 -11.99 -21.06
C GLY A 67 13.43 -12.70 -19.91
N HIS A 68 12.66 -11.99 -19.09
CA HIS A 68 11.93 -12.54 -17.96
C HIS A 68 10.41 -12.66 -18.25
N LYS A 69 9.77 -13.64 -17.64
CA LYS A 69 8.32 -13.85 -17.74
C LYS A 69 7.63 -13.29 -16.52
N LEU A 70 6.70 -12.34 -16.69
CA LEU A 70 5.85 -11.82 -15.59
C LEU A 70 4.45 -12.39 -15.70
N VAL A 71 4.00 -13.05 -14.63
CA VAL A 71 2.61 -13.49 -14.45
C VAL A 71 1.98 -12.64 -13.36
N VAL A 72 0.88 -11.98 -13.66
CA VAL A 72 0.12 -11.17 -12.72
C VAL A 72 -1.23 -11.80 -12.47
N THR A 73 -1.62 -11.90 -11.21
CA THR A 73 -2.92 -12.43 -10.80
C THR A 73 -3.43 -11.76 -9.54
N SER A 74 -4.75 -11.67 -9.40
CA SER A 74 -5.44 -11.32 -8.16
C SER A 74 -6.06 -12.57 -7.48
N ASP A 75 -6.13 -13.68 -8.20
CA ASP A 75 -6.67 -14.95 -7.74
C ASP A 75 -5.63 -15.67 -6.88
N LYS A 76 -5.79 -15.53 -5.57
CA LYS A 76 -4.81 -15.96 -4.55
C LYS A 76 -5.42 -16.84 -3.45
N ASP A 77 -6.74 -16.94 -3.38
CA ASP A 77 -7.45 -17.60 -2.29
C ASP A 77 -8.08 -18.92 -2.74
N GLY A 78 -8.10 -19.90 -1.83
CA GLY A 78 -8.67 -21.21 -2.05
C GLY A 78 -7.74 -22.22 -2.72
N LYS A 79 -8.10 -23.50 -2.59
CA LYS A 79 -7.31 -24.59 -3.19
C LYS A 79 -7.26 -24.49 -4.71
N GLY A 80 -6.05 -24.48 -5.24
CA GLY A 80 -5.82 -24.48 -6.67
C GLY A 80 -6.09 -23.15 -7.35
N CYS A 81 -6.05 -22.04 -6.60
CA CYS A 81 -6.06 -20.70 -7.15
C CYS A 81 -4.92 -20.52 -8.17
N ARG A 82 -5.04 -19.49 -9.01
CA ARG A 82 -4.04 -19.24 -10.04
C ARG A 82 -2.67 -18.93 -9.44
N ALA A 83 -2.62 -18.19 -8.32
CA ALA A 83 -1.35 -17.89 -7.67
C ALA A 83 -0.61 -19.15 -7.25
N ASP A 84 -1.29 -20.14 -6.64
CA ASP A 84 -0.67 -21.41 -6.22
C ASP A 84 -0.18 -22.23 -7.43
N LYS A 85 -0.92 -22.20 -8.54
CA LYS A 85 -0.48 -22.92 -9.75
C LYS A 85 0.75 -22.29 -10.37
N GLU A 86 0.78 -20.97 -10.44
CA GLU A 86 1.88 -20.22 -11.05
C GLU A 86 3.12 -20.14 -10.15
N LEU A 87 2.96 -20.34 -8.83
CA LEU A 87 4.06 -20.35 -7.87
C LEU A 87 5.00 -21.55 -8.08
N LYS A 88 4.46 -22.71 -8.48
CA LYS A 88 5.21 -23.98 -8.56
C LYS A 88 6.50 -23.92 -9.38
N ASP A 89 6.51 -23.08 -10.41
CA ASP A 89 7.65 -22.89 -11.31
C ASP A 89 8.16 -21.44 -11.31
N ALA A 90 7.78 -20.64 -10.30
CA ALA A 90 8.26 -19.28 -10.14
C ALA A 90 9.64 -19.23 -9.49
N ASP A 91 10.48 -18.33 -9.99
CA ASP A 91 11.77 -18.00 -9.36
C ASP A 91 11.60 -16.87 -8.33
N ILE A 92 10.64 -15.98 -8.55
CA ILE A 92 10.39 -14.79 -7.73
C ILE A 92 8.88 -14.67 -7.51
N VAL A 93 8.48 -14.39 -6.27
CA VAL A 93 7.12 -13.95 -5.94
C VAL A 93 7.14 -12.51 -5.45
N ILE A 94 6.23 -11.69 -5.99
CA ILE A 94 5.98 -10.33 -5.53
C ILE A 94 4.56 -10.31 -4.97
N SER A 95 4.44 -9.98 -3.70
CA SER A 95 3.16 -9.83 -3.02
C SER A 95 3.08 -8.46 -2.33
N GLN A 96 2.01 -8.19 -1.62
CA GLN A 96 1.84 -6.93 -0.92
C GLN A 96 1.04 -7.12 0.38
N PRO A 97 1.32 -6.35 1.44
CA PRO A 97 0.68 -6.52 2.73
C PRO A 97 -0.82 -6.16 2.72
N PHE A 98 -1.27 -5.34 1.76
CA PHE A 98 -2.67 -4.87 1.68
C PHE A 98 -3.62 -5.85 0.99
N TRP A 99 -3.07 -6.78 0.20
CA TRP A 99 -3.77 -7.89 -0.44
C TRP A 99 -2.88 -9.12 -0.34
N PRO A 100 -2.65 -9.63 0.89
CA PRO A 100 -1.58 -10.55 1.15
C PRO A 100 -1.81 -11.90 0.46
N TYR A 101 -0.80 -12.35 -0.25
CA TYR A 101 -0.66 -13.74 -0.63
C TYR A 101 0.20 -14.42 0.42
N TYR A 102 -0.46 -15.13 1.33
CA TYR A 102 0.25 -15.81 2.42
C TYR A 102 1.17 -16.89 1.86
N LEU A 103 2.47 -16.64 1.97
CA LEU A 103 3.52 -17.54 1.55
C LEU A 103 3.91 -18.44 2.74
N THR A 104 3.20 -19.56 2.87
CA THR A 104 3.39 -20.53 3.93
C THR A 104 4.51 -21.53 3.58
N ARG A 105 4.97 -22.31 4.57
CA ARG A 105 5.94 -23.40 4.37
C ARG A 105 5.53 -24.34 3.25
N GLU A 106 4.28 -24.83 3.25
CA GLU A 106 3.76 -25.76 2.25
C GLU A 106 3.84 -25.19 0.82
N LYS A 107 3.59 -23.89 0.69
CA LYS A 107 3.71 -23.22 -0.60
C LYS A 107 5.15 -23.11 -1.05
N MET A 108 6.08 -22.82 -0.15
CA MET A 108 7.52 -22.80 -0.46
C MET A 108 8.02 -24.18 -0.86
N GLU A 109 7.61 -25.22 -0.14
CA GLU A 109 7.93 -26.62 -0.48
C GLU A 109 7.41 -27.01 -1.86
N SER A 110 6.27 -26.46 -2.28
CA SER A 110 5.69 -26.68 -3.61
C SER A 110 6.38 -25.92 -4.74
N ALA A 111 7.32 -25.02 -4.42
CA ALA A 111 7.96 -24.09 -5.34
C ALA A 111 9.49 -24.23 -5.32
N PRO A 112 10.05 -25.33 -5.84
CA PRO A 112 11.48 -25.66 -5.70
C PRO A 112 12.43 -24.67 -6.39
N ASN A 113 11.92 -23.83 -7.30
CA ASN A 113 12.72 -22.83 -8.00
C ASN A 113 12.69 -21.46 -7.33
N LEU A 114 11.85 -21.28 -6.29
CA LEU A 114 11.65 -19.99 -5.64
C LEU A 114 12.90 -19.55 -4.89
N LYS A 115 13.43 -18.39 -5.23
CA LYS A 115 14.63 -17.80 -4.65
C LYS A 115 14.37 -16.50 -3.90
N TYR A 116 13.36 -15.75 -4.35
CA TYR A 116 13.08 -14.42 -3.81
C TYR A 116 11.60 -14.23 -3.55
N ALA A 117 11.29 -13.74 -2.36
CA ALA A 117 9.96 -13.22 -2.00
C ALA A 117 10.07 -11.72 -1.74
N ILE A 118 9.36 -10.92 -2.54
CA ILE A 118 9.41 -9.47 -2.46
C ILE A 118 8.05 -8.96 -1.98
N THR A 119 8.05 -8.25 -0.87
CA THR A 119 6.89 -7.53 -0.36
C THR A 119 6.86 -6.12 -0.93
N ALA A 120 5.88 -5.82 -1.76
CA ALA A 120 5.71 -4.50 -2.36
C ALA A 120 5.03 -3.52 -1.36
N GLY A 121 5.67 -3.29 -0.25
CA GLY A 121 5.23 -2.48 0.87
C GLY A 121 6.13 -2.69 2.08
N ILE A 122 5.73 -2.13 3.21
CA ILE A 122 6.39 -2.33 4.51
C ILE A 122 5.67 -3.47 5.25
N GLY A 123 6.46 -4.37 5.85
CA GLY A 123 5.97 -5.54 6.57
C GLY A 123 5.90 -6.80 5.72
N SER A 124 6.28 -7.90 6.33
CA SER A 124 6.37 -9.23 5.72
C SER A 124 5.56 -10.28 6.49
N ASP A 125 4.58 -9.88 7.30
CA ASP A 125 3.77 -10.77 8.15
C ASP A 125 3.04 -11.87 7.39
N HIS A 126 2.87 -11.70 6.08
CA HIS A 126 2.27 -12.70 5.19
C HIS A 126 3.28 -13.70 4.62
N VAL A 127 4.55 -13.63 5.03
CA VAL A 127 5.61 -14.56 4.64
C VAL A 127 6.09 -15.31 5.87
N ASP A 128 6.09 -16.64 5.82
CA ASP A 128 6.71 -17.48 6.85
C ASP A 128 8.23 -17.34 6.73
N LEU A 129 8.80 -16.44 7.55
CA LEU A 129 10.24 -16.13 7.51
C LEU A 129 11.11 -17.31 7.91
N GLN A 130 10.64 -18.15 8.86
CA GLN A 130 11.39 -19.34 9.24
C GLN A 130 11.44 -20.36 8.10
N ALA A 131 10.31 -20.57 7.43
CA ALA A 131 10.27 -21.43 6.25
C ALA A 131 11.13 -20.87 5.11
N ALA A 132 11.14 -19.56 4.91
CA ALA A 132 11.98 -18.92 3.89
C ALA A 132 13.47 -19.17 4.15
N MET A 133 13.92 -19.06 5.40
CA MET A 133 15.30 -19.37 5.80
C MET A 133 15.64 -20.84 5.56
N ASP A 134 14.75 -21.76 5.96
CA ASP A 134 14.95 -23.21 5.81
C ASP A 134 15.05 -23.62 4.33
N HIS A 135 14.40 -22.89 3.43
CA HIS A 135 14.41 -23.14 1.98
C HIS A 135 15.39 -22.25 1.19
N ASN A 136 16.22 -21.44 1.87
CA ASN A 136 17.15 -20.49 1.25
C ASN A 136 16.46 -19.51 0.30
N ILE A 137 15.29 -18.98 0.72
CA ILE A 137 14.53 -17.96 0.01
C ILE A 137 14.80 -16.61 0.68
N ASP A 138 15.37 -15.68 -0.08
CA ASP A 138 15.58 -14.32 0.40
C ASP A 138 14.26 -13.54 0.42
N VAL A 139 13.97 -12.88 1.53
CA VAL A 139 12.77 -12.06 1.69
C VAL A 139 13.15 -10.58 1.73
N TYR A 140 12.55 -9.80 0.84
CA TYR A 140 12.77 -8.35 0.75
C TYR A 140 11.48 -7.58 0.94
N GLU A 141 11.57 -6.44 1.58
CA GLU A 141 10.48 -5.46 1.67
C GLU A 141 10.93 -4.09 1.17
N VAL A 142 9.97 -3.24 0.81
CA VAL A 142 10.26 -1.87 0.36
C VAL A 142 10.21 -0.93 1.57
N THR A 143 11.28 -0.96 2.36
CA THR A 143 11.42 -0.16 3.58
C THR A 143 11.42 1.34 3.25
N TYR A 144 10.78 2.14 4.09
CA TYR A 144 10.67 3.61 4.00
C TYR A 144 9.93 4.17 2.77
N CYS A 145 9.36 3.35 1.89
CA CYS A 145 8.73 3.82 0.66
C CYS A 145 7.56 4.79 0.88
N ASN A 146 6.86 4.68 2.01
CA ASN A 146 5.68 5.48 2.34
C ASN A 146 5.75 6.13 3.74
N SER A 147 6.90 6.08 4.42
CA SER A 147 7.05 6.55 5.82
C SER A 147 6.61 8.00 5.99
N ARG A 148 6.97 8.88 5.05
CA ARG A 148 6.54 10.29 5.08
C ARG A 148 5.01 10.41 4.99
N SER A 149 4.39 9.71 4.06
CA SER A 149 2.94 9.75 3.89
C SER A 149 2.21 9.22 5.13
N VAL A 150 2.75 8.18 5.76
CA VAL A 150 2.20 7.63 7.01
C VAL A 150 2.36 8.63 8.14
N ALA A 151 3.53 9.26 8.29
CA ALA A 151 3.78 10.27 9.33
C ALA A 151 2.83 11.47 9.20
N GLU A 152 2.68 12.02 8.00
CA GLU A 152 1.76 13.12 7.72
C GLU A 152 0.31 12.73 8.02
N HIS A 153 -0.09 11.51 7.67
CA HIS A 153 -1.43 10.99 7.95
C HIS A 153 -1.68 10.85 9.46
N ILE A 154 -0.70 10.36 10.22
CA ILE A 154 -0.77 10.25 11.68
C ILE A 154 -0.94 11.63 12.32
N VAL A 155 -0.13 12.61 11.93
CA VAL A 155 -0.23 13.99 12.43
C VAL A 155 -1.60 14.58 12.12
N MET A 156 -2.09 14.40 10.90
CA MET A 156 -3.44 14.83 10.49
C MET A 156 -4.51 14.19 11.39
N MET A 157 -4.42 12.88 11.65
CA MET A 157 -5.40 12.17 12.48
C MET A 157 -5.36 12.66 13.93
N ILE A 158 -4.18 12.85 14.51
CA ILE A 158 -4.02 13.38 15.88
C ILE A 158 -4.72 14.75 15.99
N ILE A 159 -4.38 15.68 15.11
CA ILE A 159 -4.96 17.03 15.12
C ILE A 159 -6.47 16.95 14.90
N SER A 160 -6.95 16.13 13.96
CA SER A 160 -8.37 15.99 13.66
C SER A 160 -9.17 15.45 14.86
N LEU A 161 -8.61 14.51 15.61
CA LEU A 161 -9.24 13.95 16.81
C LEU A 161 -9.24 14.95 17.96
N VAL A 162 -8.10 15.58 18.25
CA VAL A 162 -7.96 16.53 19.35
C VAL A 162 -8.81 17.77 19.13
N ARG A 163 -8.94 18.21 17.88
CA ARG A 163 -9.78 19.36 17.49
C ARG A 163 -11.24 19.01 17.24
N ASP A 164 -11.66 17.76 17.42
CA ASP A 164 -13.02 17.28 17.16
C ASP A 164 -13.52 17.61 15.73
N TYR A 165 -12.62 17.59 14.75
CA TYR A 165 -12.87 18.05 13.39
C TYR A 165 -14.08 17.36 12.74
N HIS A 166 -14.23 16.07 12.90
CA HIS A 166 -15.28 15.29 12.23
C HIS A 166 -16.68 15.67 12.68
N ASN A 167 -16.88 15.89 13.99
CA ASN A 167 -18.17 16.32 14.52
C ASN A 167 -18.49 17.75 14.11
N GLN A 168 -17.50 18.65 14.21
CA GLN A 168 -17.66 20.04 13.79
C GLN A 168 -18.02 20.14 12.30
N HIS A 169 -17.32 19.40 11.45
CA HIS A 169 -17.64 19.33 10.03
C HIS A 169 -19.07 18.84 9.78
N ALA A 170 -19.51 17.81 10.51
CA ALA A 170 -20.89 17.30 10.40
C ALA A 170 -21.95 18.32 10.85
N ILE A 171 -21.66 19.11 11.89
CA ILE A 171 -22.53 20.19 12.39
C ILE A 171 -22.68 21.27 11.32
N VAL A 172 -21.55 21.74 10.79
CA VAL A 172 -21.53 22.81 9.77
C VAL A 172 -22.25 22.37 8.49
N ASN A 173 -22.03 21.14 8.05
CA ASN A 173 -22.72 20.60 6.87
C ASN A 173 -24.24 20.49 7.02
N LYS A 174 -24.74 20.46 8.26
CA LYS A 174 -26.18 20.50 8.55
C LYS A 174 -26.71 21.93 8.78
N GLY A 175 -25.89 22.96 8.51
CA GLY A 175 -26.25 24.36 8.72
C GLY A 175 -26.09 24.84 10.16
N GLY A 176 -25.48 24.06 11.04
CA GLY A 176 -25.19 24.47 12.42
C GLY A 176 -23.98 25.42 12.47
N TRP A 177 -24.08 26.40 13.36
CA TRP A 177 -23.02 27.37 13.61
C TRP A 177 -23.04 27.75 15.08
N ASN A 178 -22.42 26.94 15.95
CA ASN A 178 -22.39 27.17 17.37
C ASN A 178 -20.99 26.96 17.93
N ILE A 179 -20.38 28.03 18.43
CA ILE A 179 -19.03 28.01 19.01
C ILE A 179 -18.96 27.16 20.26
N ALA A 180 -20.03 27.12 21.07
CA ALA A 180 -20.07 26.32 22.28
C ALA A 180 -19.90 24.82 22.02
N ASP A 181 -20.54 24.30 20.96
CA ASP A 181 -20.39 22.91 20.56
C ASP A 181 -18.98 22.59 20.08
N ALA A 182 -18.33 23.54 19.43
CA ALA A 182 -16.96 23.39 18.98
C ALA A 182 -15.95 23.38 20.15
N VAL A 183 -16.10 24.35 21.06
CA VAL A 183 -15.14 24.52 22.18
C VAL A 183 -15.27 23.40 23.21
N HIS A 184 -16.47 22.86 23.40
CA HIS A 184 -16.72 21.85 24.43
C HIS A 184 -15.87 20.55 24.26
N ARG A 185 -15.49 20.23 23.05
CA ARG A 185 -14.78 18.97 22.71
C ARG A 185 -13.45 19.17 22.01
N SER A 186 -13.03 20.42 21.81
CA SER A 186 -11.78 20.71 21.14
C SER A 186 -10.70 21.10 22.14
N TYR A 187 -9.53 20.54 21.97
CA TYR A 187 -8.35 20.80 22.80
C TYR A 187 -7.19 21.21 21.91
N ASP A 188 -6.17 21.81 22.49
CA ASP A 188 -4.90 22.04 21.81
C ASP A 188 -3.97 20.85 22.04
N VAL A 189 -3.14 20.55 21.06
CA VAL A 189 -2.16 19.45 21.14
C VAL A 189 -0.99 19.85 22.03
N GLU A 190 -0.79 21.15 22.23
CA GLU A 190 0.26 21.69 23.08
C GLU A 190 0.18 21.13 24.50
N GLY A 191 1.31 20.62 24.98
CA GLY A 191 1.40 20.02 26.32
C GLY A 191 0.79 18.62 26.46
N MET A 192 0.20 18.04 25.43
CA MET A 192 -0.31 16.68 25.46
C MET A 192 0.80 15.64 25.33
N HIS A 193 0.65 14.54 26.06
CA HIS A 193 1.48 13.37 25.88
C HIS A 193 0.84 12.44 24.85
N ILE A 194 1.55 12.18 23.75
CA ILE A 194 1.09 11.31 22.67
C ILE A 194 1.96 10.07 22.64
N GLY A 195 1.33 8.92 22.86
CA GLY A 195 1.98 7.62 22.69
C GLY A 195 1.88 7.14 21.24
N THR A 196 3.00 6.75 20.65
CA THR A 196 3.03 6.17 19.31
C THR A 196 3.68 4.80 19.36
N CYS A 197 3.08 3.85 18.63
CA CYS A 197 3.67 2.55 18.38
C CYS A 197 4.32 2.56 16.99
N LEU A 198 5.47 1.89 16.84
CA LEU A 198 6.26 1.83 15.61
C LEU A 198 6.94 3.15 15.18
N LEU A 199 7.10 4.09 16.07
CA LEU A 199 7.80 5.35 15.76
C LEU A 199 9.31 5.15 15.51
N TYR A 200 9.87 4.05 15.98
CA TYR A 200 11.29 3.73 15.81
C TYR A 200 11.74 3.58 14.34
N THR A 201 10.80 3.47 13.40
CA THR A 201 11.09 3.41 11.96
C THR A 201 10.95 4.75 11.24
N SER A 202 10.52 5.78 11.95
CA SER A 202 10.37 7.12 11.38
C SER A 202 11.57 7.99 11.72
N PRO A 203 12.14 8.74 10.76
CA PRO A 203 13.23 9.66 11.06
C PRO A 203 12.77 10.69 12.10
N SER A 204 13.58 10.87 13.14
CA SER A 204 13.35 11.86 14.18
C SER A 204 14.20 13.11 13.90
N PRO A 205 13.70 14.33 14.19
CA PRO A 205 14.52 15.54 14.10
C PRO A 205 15.72 15.57 15.05
N ARG A 206 15.86 14.56 15.91
CA ARG A 206 16.99 14.41 16.84
C ARG A 206 18.09 13.47 16.33
N ASP A 207 17.86 12.82 15.21
CA ASP A 207 18.82 11.98 14.50
C ASP A 207 19.46 12.80 13.38
#